data_f42500b701640ab8bfca8089217ad67e
#
_entry.id   f42500b701640ab8bfca8089217ad67e
#
_cell.length_a   1.000
_cell.length_b   1.000
_cell.length_c   1.000
_cell.angle_alpha   90.00
_cell.angle_beta   90.00
_cell.angle_gamma   90.00
#
_symmetry.space_group_name_H-M   'P 1'
#
loop_
_entity.id
_entity.type
_entity.pdbx_description
1 polymer ?
#
loop_
_entity_poly.entity_id
_entity_poly.type
_entity_poly.pdbx_seq_one_letter_code
_entity_poly.pdbx_strand_id
1 'polypeptide(L)'
;MTKKTKFATLAGTLLAVGLTAASLFADTAATRYDNQIQTTVTQKLAKKTTLNGVQANVEDGIVTLTGSVDLYQRKLDAAKDARKTAKVQGVRNLITVAGPNVADEQLEEKLATKLRYVRSGYDNTFDFFALGVKDGVVTVEGADRTGVGRDEALADIANMPGVKDVIDNISLEPVSMFDDGLRLRAARVLYRDPVLSKYAVDPAQPIRIIVENGHVTLYGTVDNAMDKNIAGIRANQLPGVFSVDNKLVVSKS
;
A
#
# COMPACT_ATOMS: atom_id res chain seq x y z
N MET A 1 -1.28 29.76 85.43
CA MET A 1 0.09 29.21 85.30
C MET A 1 0.11 28.36 84.05
N THR A 2 0.63 28.87 82.97
CA THR A 2 0.63 28.18 81.72
C THR A 2 2.02 28.26 81.11
N LYS A 3 2.68 27.15 80.99
CA LYS A 3 4.01 27.03 80.39
C LYS A 3 3.86 26.94 78.85
N LYS A 4 4.48 27.82 78.13
CA LYS A 4 4.67 27.78 76.67
C LYS A 4 5.85 26.88 76.32
N THR A 5 5.62 25.87 75.52
CA THR A 5 6.67 25.08 74.91
C THR A 5 6.83 25.49 73.45
N LYS A 6 8.01 25.99 73.11
CA LYS A 6 8.40 26.30 71.71
C LYS A 6 8.92 25.04 71.04
N PHE A 7 8.35 24.71 69.93
CA PHE A 7 8.95 23.72 69.02
C PHE A 7 9.68 24.43 67.87
N ALA A 8 10.92 24.07 67.71
CA ALA A 8 11.81 24.57 66.67
C ALA A 8 11.54 23.86 65.36
N THR A 9 11.36 24.63 64.32
CA THR A 9 11.24 24.14 62.93
C THR A 9 12.63 23.90 62.36
N LEU A 10 12.96 22.66 62.06
CA LEU A 10 14.20 22.29 61.38
C LEU A 10 13.90 22.31 59.87
N ALA A 11 14.54 23.22 59.15
CA ALA A 11 14.50 23.30 57.69
C ALA A 11 15.35 22.18 57.10
N GLY A 12 14.74 21.23 56.45
CA GLY A 12 15.38 20.24 55.63
C GLY A 12 15.39 20.67 54.16
N THR A 13 16.48 21.30 53.74
CA THR A 13 16.82 21.49 52.34
C THR A 13 17.29 20.17 51.77
N LEU A 14 16.49 19.50 50.90
CA LEU A 14 16.93 18.37 50.10
C LEU A 14 16.86 18.74 48.63
N LEU A 15 18.04 18.95 48.08
CA LEU A 15 18.60 18.48 46.84
C LEU A 15 17.60 17.97 45.77
N ALA A 16 17.23 18.84 44.87
CA ALA A 16 16.70 18.51 43.55
C ALA A 16 17.70 19.02 42.48
N VAL A 17 18.83 18.35 42.40
CA VAL A 17 19.79 18.53 41.28
C VAL A 17 20.11 17.14 40.73
N GLY A 18 19.58 16.82 39.58
CA GLY A 18 20.05 15.60 38.92
C GLY A 18 19.17 14.97 37.84
N LEU A 19 18.25 15.67 37.16
CA LEU A 19 17.52 15.02 36.04
C LEU A 19 17.27 15.90 34.80
N THR A 20 17.92 17.04 34.65
CA THR A 20 17.72 17.93 33.49
C THR A 20 18.86 17.93 32.46
N ALA A 21 19.96 17.23 32.74
CA ALA A 21 21.13 17.24 31.84
C ALA A 21 21.06 16.25 30.70
N ALA A 22 20.26 15.16 30.79
CA ALA A 22 20.19 14.15 29.76
C ALA A 22 19.36 14.57 28.52
N SER A 23 18.33 15.40 28.73
CA SER A 23 17.48 15.90 27.64
C SER A 23 18.18 16.98 26.78
N LEU A 24 19.02 17.80 27.39
CA LEU A 24 19.78 18.85 26.69
C LEU A 24 20.88 18.28 25.77
N PHE A 25 21.47 17.15 26.12
CA PHE A 25 22.50 16.52 25.27
C PHE A 25 21.91 15.71 24.11
N ALA A 26 20.71 15.15 24.24
CA ALA A 26 20.02 14.49 23.15
C ALA A 26 19.57 15.49 22.08
N ASP A 27 19.04 16.63 22.50
CA ASP A 27 18.58 17.72 21.65
C ASP A 27 19.71 18.31 20.79
N THR A 28 20.88 18.55 21.38
CA THR A 28 22.05 19.09 20.66
C THR A 28 22.66 18.10 19.66
N ALA A 29 22.52 16.80 19.88
CA ALA A 29 23.07 15.78 18.97
C ALA A 29 22.20 15.60 17.71
N ALA A 30 20.87 15.69 17.83
CA ALA A 30 19.95 15.60 16.70
C ALA A 30 20.03 16.88 15.84
N THR A 31 19.93 18.06 16.44
CA THR A 31 20.04 19.36 15.78
C THR A 31 21.37 19.56 15.03
N ARG A 32 22.44 18.91 15.48
CA ARG A 32 23.76 18.99 14.83
C ARG A 32 23.75 18.57 13.36
N TYR A 33 22.85 17.63 12.97
CA TYR A 33 22.79 17.12 11.62
C TYR A 33 21.67 17.75 10.78
N ASP A 34 20.73 18.44 11.39
CA ASP A 34 19.54 18.99 10.71
C ASP A 34 19.92 19.91 9.55
N ASN A 35 20.85 20.83 9.76
CA ASN A 35 21.33 21.73 8.70
C ASN A 35 21.97 20.95 7.52
N GLN A 36 22.71 19.88 7.81
CA GLN A 36 23.34 19.05 6.78
C GLN A 36 22.28 18.25 6.01
N ILE A 37 21.33 17.66 6.73
CA ILE A 37 20.19 16.94 6.15
C ILE A 37 19.37 17.91 5.29
N GLN A 38 19.00 19.07 5.83
CA GLN A 38 18.24 20.12 5.15
C GLN A 38 18.89 20.49 3.82
N THR A 39 20.17 20.83 3.84
CA THR A 39 20.93 21.20 2.63
C THR A 39 20.94 20.07 1.60
N THR A 40 21.21 18.83 2.07
CA THR A 40 21.32 17.67 1.18
C THR A 40 19.96 17.32 0.55
N VAL A 41 18.89 17.32 1.34
CA VAL A 41 17.53 17.02 0.85
C VAL A 41 17.10 18.09 -0.14
N THR A 42 17.26 19.38 0.20
CA THR A 42 16.91 20.49 -0.70
C THR A 42 17.65 20.39 -2.02
N GLN A 43 18.95 20.09 -2.02
CA GLN A 43 19.74 19.90 -3.23
C GLN A 43 19.25 18.70 -4.06
N LYS A 44 18.87 17.60 -3.41
CA LYS A 44 18.31 16.42 -4.13
C LYS A 44 16.99 16.73 -4.80
N LEU A 45 16.09 17.44 -4.10
CA LEU A 45 14.79 17.83 -4.63
C LEU A 45 14.96 18.81 -5.81
N ALA A 46 15.84 19.81 -5.68
CA ALA A 46 16.10 20.81 -6.72
C ALA A 46 16.69 20.23 -8.02
N LYS A 47 17.34 19.06 -7.96
CA LYS A 47 17.86 18.37 -9.18
C LYS A 47 16.73 17.81 -10.05
N LYS A 48 15.53 17.67 -9.53
CA LYS A 48 14.37 17.13 -10.23
C LYS A 48 13.38 18.25 -10.52
N THR A 49 13.30 18.69 -11.77
CA THR A 49 12.38 19.74 -12.20
C THR A 49 10.93 19.46 -11.84
N THR A 50 10.58 18.17 -11.74
CA THR A 50 9.25 17.69 -11.36
C THR A 50 8.92 17.89 -9.87
N LEU A 51 9.91 18.27 -9.04
CA LEU A 51 9.77 18.51 -7.60
C LEU A 51 10.03 19.97 -7.21
N ASN A 52 10.06 20.89 -8.17
CA ASN A 52 10.34 22.32 -7.93
C ASN A 52 9.36 23.00 -6.97
N GLY A 53 8.14 22.47 -6.82
CA GLY A 53 7.13 22.96 -5.87
C GLY A 53 7.26 22.38 -4.47
N VAL A 54 8.26 21.51 -4.22
CA VAL A 54 8.42 20.80 -2.94
C VAL A 54 9.47 21.50 -2.08
N GLN A 55 9.14 21.72 -0.82
CA GLN A 55 10.02 22.25 0.22
C GLN A 55 10.27 21.20 1.28
N ALA A 56 11.44 21.25 1.90
CA ALA A 56 11.79 20.39 3.02
C ALA A 56 12.13 21.25 4.25
N ASN A 57 11.68 20.83 5.42
CA ASN A 57 12.13 21.34 6.71
C ASN A 57 12.59 20.15 7.55
N VAL A 58 13.67 20.34 8.32
CA VAL A 58 14.26 19.27 9.13
C VAL A 58 14.31 19.70 10.58
N GLU A 59 13.82 18.82 11.44
CA GLU A 59 13.82 18.99 12.90
C GLU A 59 14.05 17.61 13.53
N ASP A 60 15.06 17.51 14.38
CA ASP A 60 15.45 16.26 15.06
C ASP A 60 15.64 15.05 14.13
N GLY A 61 16.22 15.28 12.95
CA GLY A 61 16.42 14.25 11.94
C GLY A 61 15.15 13.85 11.19
N ILE A 62 14.01 14.47 11.47
CA ILE A 62 12.74 14.24 10.77
C ILE A 62 12.58 15.28 9.67
N VAL A 63 12.47 14.79 8.43
CA VAL A 63 12.24 15.63 7.24
C VAL A 63 10.74 15.81 7.03
N THR A 64 10.24 17.03 7.15
CA THR A 64 8.87 17.39 6.76
C THR A 64 8.88 17.96 5.35
N LEU A 65 8.21 17.29 4.42
CA LEU A 65 8.04 17.72 3.03
C LEU A 65 6.70 18.42 2.87
N THR A 66 6.69 19.60 2.25
CA THR A 66 5.50 20.41 1.97
C THR A 66 5.51 20.90 0.53
N GLY A 67 4.41 21.50 0.09
CA GLY A 67 4.25 22.02 -1.27
C GLY A 67 3.30 21.17 -2.09
N SER A 68 3.40 21.27 -3.43
CA SER A 68 2.51 20.56 -4.33
C SER A 68 3.23 19.93 -5.52
N VAL A 69 2.66 18.82 -6.00
CA VAL A 69 3.09 18.11 -7.22
C VAL A 69 1.87 17.78 -8.08
N ASP A 70 2.09 17.46 -9.35
CA ASP A 70 1.03 17.13 -10.30
C ASP A 70 0.59 15.64 -10.29
N LEU A 71 1.47 14.73 -9.82
CA LEU A 71 1.21 13.29 -9.76
C LEU A 71 1.53 12.73 -8.37
N TYR A 72 0.75 11.75 -7.93
CA TYR A 72 0.99 11.05 -6.67
C TYR A 72 2.35 10.35 -6.63
N GLN A 73 2.82 9.78 -7.76
CA GLN A 73 4.16 9.22 -7.88
C GLN A 73 5.25 10.20 -7.45
N ARG A 74 5.11 11.48 -7.77
CA ARG A 74 6.11 12.50 -7.41
C ARG A 74 6.14 12.80 -5.92
N LYS A 75 4.97 12.74 -5.25
CA LYS A 75 4.88 12.78 -3.78
C LYS A 75 5.66 11.61 -3.15
N LEU A 76 5.54 10.40 -3.72
CA LEU A 76 6.28 9.22 -3.27
C LEU A 76 7.79 9.35 -3.55
N ASP A 77 8.16 9.85 -4.72
CA ASP A 77 9.57 10.05 -5.11
C ASP A 77 10.29 11.04 -4.19
N ALA A 78 9.63 12.15 -3.84
CA ALA A 78 10.17 13.12 -2.91
C ALA A 78 10.45 12.50 -1.54
N ALA A 79 9.51 11.72 -1.01
CA ALA A 79 9.69 11.01 0.27
C ALA A 79 10.80 9.96 0.19
N LYS A 80 10.90 9.22 -0.92
CA LYS A 80 11.95 8.23 -1.16
C LYS A 80 13.34 8.87 -1.20
N ASP A 81 13.48 10.02 -1.88
CA ASP A 81 14.74 10.76 -1.97
C ASP A 81 15.16 11.32 -0.60
N ALA A 82 14.21 11.81 0.18
CA ALA A 82 14.47 12.27 1.55
C ALA A 82 14.93 11.11 2.45
N ARG A 83 14.22 9.97 2.46
CA ARG A 83 14.59 8.77 3.26
C ARG A 83 15.98 8.24 2.95
N LYS A 84 16.43 8.33 1.68
CA LYS A 84 17.77 7.89 1.26
C LYS A 84 18.89 8.86 1.66
N THR A 85 18.58 9.95 2.35
CA THR A 85 19.60 10.89 2.83
C THR A 85 20.16 10.38 4.16
N ALA A 86 21.49 10.42 4.28
CA ALA A 86 22.16 9.97 5.49
C ALA A 86 21.68 10.78 6.71
N LYS A 87 21.53 10.10 7.85
CA LYS A 87 21.09 10.64 9.14
C LYS A 87 19.60 11.01 9.22
N VAL A 88 18.82 10.86 8.17
CA VAL A 88 17.35 11.00 8.24
C VAL A 88 16.78 9.85 9.07
N GLN A 89 16.02 10.21 10.12
CA GLN A 89 15.36 9.27 11.03
C GLN A 89 13.91 9.00 10.60
N GLY A 90 13.27 10.01 10.00
CA GLY A 90 11.89 9.90 9.53
C GLY A 90 11.55 10.93 8.46
N VAL A 91 10.48 10.65 7.70
CA VAL A 91 9.94 11.59 6.70
C VAL A 91 8.45 11.75 6.92
N ARG A 92 8.02 12.99 7.17
CA ARG A 92 6.63 13.42 7.19
C ARG A 92 6.30 14.03 5.84
N ASN A 93 5.50 13.34 5.04
CA ASN A 93 5.16 13.79 3.70
C ASN A 93 3.79 14.48 3.67
N LEU A 94 3.80 15.81 3.72
CA LEU A 94 2.63 16.68 3.66
C LEU A 94 2.44 17.31 2.27
N ILE A 95 3.09 16.76 1.24
CA ILE A 95 2.93 17.23 -0.14
C ILE A 95 1.49 16.98 -0.58
N THR A 96 0.87 17.98 -1.19
CA THR A 96 -0.44 17.87 -1.84
C THR A 96 -0.28 17.50 -3.32
N VAL A 97 -1.20 16.70 -3.84
CA VAL A 97 -1.25 16.43 -5.27
C VAL A 97 -2.27 17.37 -5.91
N ALA A 98 -1.76 18.31 -6.71
CA ALA A 98 -2.54 19.34 -7.40
C ALA A 98 -2.61 19.07 -8.91
N GLY A 99 -2.81 17.80 -9.27
CA GLY A 99 -3.02 17.35 -10.66
C GLY A 99 -4.43 17.71 -11.18
N PRO A 100 -4.75 17.30 -12.42
CA PRO A 100 -6.06 17.54 -12.99
C PRO A 100 -7.17 16.94 -12.12
N ASN A 101 -8.27 17.65 -11.99
CA ASN A 101 -9.45 17.12 -11.32
C ASN A 101 -10.18 16.18 -12.28
N VAL A 102 -10.14 14.89 -12.00
CA VAL A 102 -10.82 13.83 -12.77
C VAL A 102 -11.98 13.33 -11.91
N ALA A 103 -13.16 13.15 -12.50
CA ALA A 103 -14.29 12.58 -11.79
C ALA A 103 -13.96 11.15 -11.33
N ASP A 104 -14.37 10.79 -10.12
CA ASP A 104 -14.01 9.51 -9.50
C ASP A 104 -14.39 8.30 -10.37
N GLU A 105 -15.58 8.31 -10.97
CA GLU A 105 -16.05 7.25 -11.88
C GLU A 105 -15.14 7.10 -13.12
N GLN A 106 -14.71 8.22 -13.71
CA GLN A 106 -13.80 8.19 -14.85
C GLN A 106 -12.39 7.72 -14.47
N LEU A 107 -11.94 8.10 -13.28
CA LEU A 107 -10.66 7.67 -12.75
C LEU A 107 -10.67 6.18 -12.46
N GLU A 108 -11.75 5.68 -11.84
CA GLU A 108 -11.94 4.26 -11.56
C GLU A 108 -11.97 3.43 -12.85
N GLU A 109 -12.70 3.86 -13.89
CA GLU A 109 -12.74 3.18 -15.19
C GLU A 109 -11.37 3.10 -15.85
N LYS A 110 -10.61 4.21 -15.86
CA LYS A 110 -9.25 4.25 -16.42
C LYS A 110 -8.31 3.32 -15.67
N LEU A 111 -8.37 3.34 -14.33
CA LEU A 111 -7.55 2.47 -13.48
C LEU A 111 -7.94 1.01 -13.66
N ALA A 112 -9.23 0.68 -13.67
CA ALA A 112 -9.71 -0.68 -13.91
C ALA A 112 -9.23 -1.21 -15.27
N THR A 113 -9.29 -0.38 -16.31
CA THR A 113 -8.77 -0.73 -17.64
C THR A 113 -7.25 -0.97 -17.60
N LYS A 114 -6.51 -0.09 -16.91
CA LYS A 114 -5.05 -0.22 -16.81
C LYS A 114 -4.66 -1.49 -16.05
N LEU A 115 -5.29 -1.76 -14.90
CA LEU A 115 -4.97 -2.90 -14.05
C LEU A 115 -5.37 -4.26 -14.65
N ARG A 116 -6.29 -4.31 -15.61
CA ARG A 116 -6.58 -5.55 -16.36
C ARG A 116 -5.35 -6.14 -17.06
N TYR A 117 -4.37 -5.31 -17.36
CA TYR A 117 -3.16 -5.70 -18.09
C TYR A 117 -1.92 -5.82 -17.19
N VAL A 118 -2.06 -5.67 -15.87
CA VAL A 118 -0.96 -5.96 -14.93
C VAL A 118 -0.66 -7.46 -14.98
N ARG A 119 0.53 -7.80 -15.42
CA ARG A 119 0.94 -9.20 -15.68
C ARG A 119 2.28 -9.55 -15.06
N SER A 120 2.87 -8.65 -14.30
CA SER A 120 4.15 -8.89 -13.67
C SER A 120 4.02 -9.98 -12.61
N GLY A 121 4.86 -10.99 -12.69
CA GLY A 121 4.91 -12.04 -11.69
C GLY A 121 4.03 -13.24 -11.95
N TYR A 122 4.18 -13.94 -13.03
CA TYR A 122 3.64 -15.29 -13.30
C TYR A 122 2.21 -15.44 -13.76
N ASP A 123 1.43 -14.44 -13.94
CA ASP A 123 0.08 -14.68 -14.46
C ASP A 123 -0.99 -13.94 -13.65
N ASN A 124 -1.71 -13.07 -14.30
CA ASN A 124 -2.88 -12.41 -13.73
C ASN A 124 -4.03 -13.38 -13.35
N THR A 125 -3.85 -14.68 -13.59
CA THR A 125 -4.77 -15.74 -13.14
C THR A 125 -4.74 -15.93 -11.63
N PHE A 126 -3.59 -15.67 -10.99
CA PHE A 126 -3.38 -15.94 -9.57
C PHE A 126 -3.34 -14.68 -8.70
N ASP A 127 -3.56 -13.52 -9.30
CA ASP A 127 -3.63 -12.25 -8.60
C ASP A 127 -5.00 -11.61 -8.82
N PHE A 128 -5.50 -10.90 -7.81
CA PHE A 128 -6.77 -10.19 -7.92
C PHE A 128 -6.68 -8.82 -7.27
N PHE A 129 -7.04 -7.79 -8.03
CA PHE A 129 -7.12 -6.42 -7.54
C PHE A 129 -8.51 -5.85 -7.80
N ALA A 130 -9.17 -5.39 -6.76
CA ALA A 130 -10.36 -4.57 -6.80
C ALA A 130 -10.00 -3.16 -6.38
N LEU A 131 -10.64 -2.16 -6.96
CA LEU A 131 -10.41 -0.77 -6.60
C LEU A 131 -11.71 0.01 -6.50
N GLY A 132 -11.66 1.05 -5.67
CA GLY A 132 -12.68 2.06 -5.56
C GLY A 132 -12.02 3.43 -5.46
N VAL A 133 -12.69 4.46 -5.97
CA VAL A 133 -12.18 5.83 -5.97
C VAL A 133 -13.17 6.73 -5.24
N LYS A 134 -12.66 7.58 -4.33
CA LYS A 134 -13.44 8.60 -3.67
C LYS A 134 -12.60 9.87 -3.47
N ASP A 135 -13.06 10.99 -4.00
CA ASP A 135 -12.39 12.30 -3.92
C ASP A 135 -10.94 12.27 -4.47
N GLY A 136 -10.67 11.37 -5.43
CA GLY A 136 -9.34 11.11 -5.99
C GLY A 136 -8.45 10.22 -5.12
N VAL A 137 -8.94 9.73 -3.98
CA VAL A 137 -8.26 8.72 -3.16
C VAL A 137 -8.63 7.34 -3.69
N VAL A 138 -7.63 6.57 -4.08
CA VAL A 138 -7.81 5.21 -4.60
C VAL A 138 -7.60 4.21 -3.47
N THR A 139 -8.61 3.43 -3.16
CA THR A 139 -8.47 2.23 -2.31
C THR A 139 -8.31 1.03 -3.22
N VAL A 140 -7.23 0.29 -3.06
CA VAL A 140 -6.99 -0.97 -3.78
C VAL A 140 -6.94 -2.12 -2.80
N GLU A 141 -7.68 -3.18 -3.11
CA GLU A 141 -7.81 -4.37 -2.28
C GLU A 141 -7.55 -5.60 -3.13
N GLY A 142 -7.19 -6.72 -2.49
CA GLY A 142 -7.05 -7.97 -3.20
C GLY A 142 -5.95 -8.86 -2.64
N ALA A 143 -5.47 -9.77 -3.50
CA ALA A 143 -4.41 -10.69 -3.17
C ALA A 143 -3.39 -10.76 -4.30
N ASP A 144 -2.13 -10.81 -3.95
CA ASP A 144 -1.00 -11.02 -4.85
C ASP A 144 -0.09 -12.10 -4.28
N ARG A 145 0.33 -13.01 -5.13
CA ARG A 145 1.16 -14.14 -4.74
C ARG A 145 2.63 -13.77 -4.50
N THR A 146 3.17 -12.81 -5.24
CA THR A 146 4.62 -12.55 -5.27
C THR A 146 5.02 -11.17 -4.79
N GLY A 147 4.11 -10.25 -4.64
CA GLY A 147 4.35 -8.84 -4.40
C GLY A 147 4.72 -8.03 -5.65
N VAL A 148 5.06 -8.71 -6.75
CA VAL A 148 5.45 -8.04 -8.00
C VAL A 148 4.25 -7.41 -8.69
N GLY A 149 3.12 -8.13 -8.73
CA GLY A 149 1.86 -7.62 -9.27
C GLY A 149 1.33 -6.43 -8.45
N ARG A 150 1.42 -6.52 -7.11
CA ARG A 150 1.09 -5.42 -6.21
C ARG A 150 1.94 -4.17 -6.50
N ASP A 151 3.27 -4.33 -6.60
CA ASP A 151 4.17 -3.20 -6.84
C ASP A 151 3.91 -2.56 -8.21
N GLU A 152 3.61 -3.36 -9.25
CA GLU A 152 3.21 -2.85 -10.57
C GLU A 152 1.87 -2.12 -10.51
N ALA A 153 0.86 -2.71 -9.87
CA ALA A 153 -0.45 -2.09 -9.72
C ALA A 153 -0.35 -0.74 -8.99
N LEU A 154 0.38 -0.68 -7.88
CA LEU A 154 0.60 0.55 -7.12
C LEU A 154 1.35 1.61 -7.94
N ALA A 155 2.35 1.20 -8.75
CA ALA A 155 3.08 2.11 -9.63
C ALA A 155 2.18 2.66 -10.74
N ASP A 156 1.33 1.82 -11.34
CA ASP A 156 0.36 2.25 -12.36
C ASP A 156 -0.67 3.22 -11.77
N ILE A 157 -1.18 2.95 -10.57
CA ILE A 157 -2.10 3.85 -9.87
C ILE A 157 -1.41 5.18 -9.55
N ALA A 158 -0.19 5.14 -8.99
CA ALA A 158 0.52 6.35 -8.58
C ALA A 158 0.88 7.29 -9.75
N ASN A 159 1.03 6.76 -10.95
CA ASN A 159 1.29 7.52 -12.17
C ASN A 159 0.02 7.97 -12.91
N MET A 160 -1.18 7.61 -12.44
CA MET A 160 -2.42 8.03 -13.07
C MET A 160 -2.78 9.48 -12.69
N PRO A 161 -2.96 10.38 -13.67
CA PRO A 161 -3.44 11.73 -13.38
C PRO A 161 -4.83 11.72 -12.74
N GLY A 162 -5.01 12.50 -11.69
CA GLY A 162 -6.23 12.56 -10.88
C GLY A 162 -6.13 11.80 -9.56
N VAL A 163 -5.17 10.86 -9.41
CA VAL A 163 -4.90 10.19 -8.14
C VAL A 163 -4.25 11.15 -7.16
N LYS A 164 -4.87 11.36 -6.01
CA LYS A 164 -4.38 12.24 -4.93
C LYS A 164 -3.72 11.48 -3.79
N ASP A 165 -4.22 10.28 -3.50
CA ASP A 165 -3.67 9.38 -2.47
C ASP A 165 -4.06 7.92 -2.78
N VAL A 166 -3.36 6.96 -2.15
CA VAL A 166 -3.59 5.52 -2.34
C VAL A 166 -3.64 4.83 -1.00
N ILE A 167 -4.71 4.08 -0.77
CA ILE A 167 -4.86 3.16 0.37
C ILE A 167 -4.65 1.74 -0.17
N ASP A 168 -3.55 1.14 0.25
CA ASP A 168 -3.15 -0.20 -0.19
C ASP A 168 -3.57 -1.24 0.84
N ASN A 169 -4.57 -2.04 0.48
CA ASN A 169 -5.09 -3.17 1.24
C ASN A 169 -4.85 -4.50 0.49
N ILE A 170 -3.84 -4.56 -0.38
CA ILE A 170 -3.49 -5.81 -1.08
C ILE A 170 -2.75 -6.72 -0.10
N SER A 171 -3.27 -7.92 0.12
CA SER A 171 -2.61 -8.95 0.90
C SER A 171 -1.59 -9.72 0.05
N LEU A 172 -0.44 -10.03 0.64
CA LEU A 172 0.51 -10.97 0.04
C LEU A 172 0.20 -12.37 0.54
N GLU A 173 0.02 -13.31 -0.39
CA GLU A 173 -0.26 -14.69 -0.05
C GLU A 173 1.00 -15.35 0.56
N PRO A 174 0.84 -16.17 1.61
CA PRO A 174 1.96 -16.91 2.18
C PRO A 174 2.55 -17.89 1.17
N VAL A 175 3.87 -18.05 1.20
CA VAL A 175 4.55 -19.04 0.36
C VAL A 175 4.18 -20.44 0.85
N SER A 176 3.51 -21.21 0.00
CA SER A 176 3.03 -22.56 0.29
C SER A 176 3.14 -23.45 -0.96
N MET A 177 4.00 -24.47 -0.90
CA MET A 177 4.13 -25.45 -1.99
C MET A 177 2.82 -26.22 -2.22
N PHE A 178 2.04 -26.43 -1.16
CA PHE A 178 0.73 -27.10 -1.25
C PHE A 178 -0.26 -26.24 -2.04
N ASP A 179 -0.37 -24.96 -1.69
CA ASP A 179 -1.28 -24.02 -2.36
C ASP A 179 -0.83 -23.75 -3.80
N ASP A 180 0.47 -23.66 -4.05
CA ASP A 180 1.00 -23.54 -5.41
C ASP A 180 0.61 -24.74 -6.29
N GLY A 181 0.75 -25.94 -5.75
CA GLY A 181 0.29 -27.16 -6.43
C GLY A 181 -1.22 -27.14 -6.66
N LEU A 182 -1.99 -26.60 -5.73
CA LEU A 182 -3.45 -26.52 -5.83
C LEU A 182 -3.88 -25.47 -6.86
N ARG A 183 -3.24 -24.27 -6.90
CA ARG A 183 -3.45 -23.25 -7.94
C ARG A 183 -3.29 -23.81 -9.33
N LEU A 184 -2.17 -24.52 -9.59
CA LEU A 184 -1.89 -25.12 -10.90
C LEU A 184 -2.89 -26.21 -11.28
N ARG A 185 -3.36 -27.01 -10.31
CA ARG A 185 -4.42 -28.02 -10.56
C ARG A 185 -5.74 -27.34 -10.88
N ALA A 186 -6.11 -26.29 -10.10
CA ALA A 186 -7.34 -25.54 -10.30
C ALA A 186 -7.35 -24.88 -11.68
N ALA A 187 -6.30 -24.17 -12.06
CA ALA A 187 -6.18 -23.56 -13.37
C ALA A 187 -6.30 -24.60 -14.49
N ARG A 188 -5.63 -25.76 -14.34
CA ARG A 188 -5.71 -26.83 -15.34
C ARG A 188 -7.11 -27.39 -15.48
N VAL A 189 -7.83 -27.59 -14.40
CA VAL A 189 -9.19 -28.15 -14.42
C VAL A 189 -10.19 -27.15 -14.96
N LEU A 190 -10.12 -25.89 -14.52
CA LEU A 190 -11.03 -24.85 -14.97
C LEU A 190 -10.83 -24.54 -16.46
N TYR A 191 -9.59 -24.31 -16.89
CA TYR A 191 -9.30 -23.90 -18.27
C TYR A 191 -9.28 -25.04 -19.30
N ARG A 192 -9.31 -26.31 -18.87
CA ARG A 192 -9.54 -27.45 -19.76
C ARG A 192 -11.01 -27.89 -19.80
N ASP A 193 -11.86 -27.35 -18.96
CA ASP A 193 -13.29 -27.62 -19.05
C ASP A 193 -13.85 -27.04 -20.35
N PRO A 194 -14.64 -27.80 -21.13
CA PRO A 194 -15.15 -27.35 -22.43
C PRO A 194 -15.99 -26.06 -22.36
N VAL A 195 -16.67 -25.81 -21.23
CA VAL A 195 -17.50 -24.61 -21.04
C VAL A 195 -16.66 -23.42 -20.61
N LEU A 196 -15.65 -23.65 -19.75
CA LEU A 196 -14.86 -22.58 -19.12
C LEU A 196 -13.59 -22.20 -19.90
N SER A 197 -13.16 -23.03 -20.87
CA SER A 197 -11.94 -22.79 -21.66
C SER A 197 -11.91 -21.44 -22.38
N LYS A 198 -13.07 -20.89 -22.71
CA LYS A 198 -13.20 -19.56 -23.32
C LYS A 198 -12.64 -18.42 -22.46
N TYR A 199 -12.66 -18.57 -21.13
CA TYR A 199 -12.08 -17.58 -20.20
C TYR A 199 -10.55 -17.65 -20.10
N ALA A 200 -9.91 -18.63 -20.74
CA ALA A 200 -8.46 -18.68 -20.89
C ALA A 200 -7.95 -17.89 -22.10
N VAL A 201 -8.85 -17.50 -23.03
CA VAL A 201 -8.47 -16.88 -24.30
C VAL A 201 -8.16 -15.40 -24.16
N ASP A 202 -8.98 -14.68 -23.36
CA ASP A 202 -8.75 -13.25 -23.08
C ASP A 202 -7.95 -13.06 -21.79
N PRO A 203 -6.67 -12.72 -21.90
CA PRO A 203 -5.85 -12.51 -20.71
C PRO A 203 -6.28 -11.32 -19.86
N ALA A 204 -7.13 -10.42 -20.35
CA ALA A 204 -7.68 -9.31 -19.59
C ALA A 204 -8.86 -9.71 -18.71
N GLN A 205 -9.50 -10.85 -19.00
CA GLN A 205 -10.71 -11.31 -18.31
C GLN A 205 -10.65 -12.79 -17.89
N PRO A 206 -9.57 -13.27 -17.28
CA PRO A 206 -9.49 -14.66 -16.83
C PRO A 206 -10.40 -14.90 -15.63
N ILE A 207 -10.74 -16.16 -15.37
CA ILE A 207 -11.18 -16.59 -14.04
C ILE A 207 -9.95 -16.59 -13.14
N ARG A 208 -9.90 -15.71 -12.17
CA ARG A 208 -8.79 -15.58 -11.23
C ARG A 208 -8.95 -16.57 -10.08
N ILE A 209 -7.85 -17.20 -9.70
CA ILE A 209 -7.83 -18.34 -8.75
C ILE A 209 -6.89 -17.98 -7.60
N ILE A 210 -7.45 -17.57 -6.49
CA ILE A 210 -6.72 -17.28 -5.28
C ILE A 210 -6.80 -18.50 -4.36
N VAL A 211 -5.65 -18.94 -3.83
CA VAL A 211 -5.59 -20.10 -2.93
C VAL A 211 -4.78 -19.76 -1.70
N GLU A 212 -5.39 -19.88 -0.55
CA GLU A 212 -4.76 -19.68 0.74
C GLU A 212 -5.15 -20.81 1.69
N ASN A 213 -4.15 -21.55 2.20
CA ASN A 213 -4.34 -22.67 3.13
C ASN A 213 -5.38 -23.71 2.65
N GLY A 214 -5.41 -23.98 1.33
CA GLY A 214 -6.36 -24.92 0.73
C GLY A 214 -7.77 -24.35 0.50
N HIS A 215 -8.02 -23.09 0.83
CA HIS A 215 -9.25 -22.38 0.50
C HIS A 215 -9.11 -21.72 -0.88
N VAL A 216 -10.02 -22.02 -1.79
CA VAL A 216 -10.01 -21.50 -3.16
C VAL A 216 -11.06 -20.40 -3.29
N THR A 217 -10.64 -19.21 -3.73
CA THR A 217 -11.55 -18.14 -4.11
C THR A 217 -11.47 -17.88 -5.61
N LEU A 218 -12.61 -17.83 -6.28
CA LEU A 218 -12.71 -17.55 -7.72
C LEU A 218 -13.23 -16.13 -7.92
N TYR A 219 -12.48 -15.31 -8.65
CA TYR A 219 -12.88 -13.95 -9.04
C TYR A 219 -12.91 -13.82 -10.57
N GLY A 220 -13.62 -12.82 -11.04
CA GLY A 220 -13.72 -12.47 -12.47
C GLY A 220 -15.15 -12.37 -12.93
N THR A 221 -15.34 -12.12 -14.23
CA THR A 221 -16.65 -12.01 -14.86
C THR A 221 -16.88 -13.19 -15.78
N VAL A 222 -18.06 -13.78 -15.72
CA VAL A 222 -18.51 -14.88 -16.58
C VAL A 222 -19.80 -14.50 -17.30
N ASP A 223 -20.05 -15.12 -18.46
CA ASP A 223 -21.16 -14.75 -19.34
C ASP A 223 -22.54 -15.06 -18.73
N ASN A 224 -22.62 -16.13 -17.93
CA ASN A 224 -23.91 -16.59 -17.40
C ASN A 224 -23.77 -17.35 -16.06
N ALA A 225 -24.90 -17.58 -15.41
CA ALA A 225 -24.95 -18.27 -14.13
C ALA A 225 -24.53 -19.76 -14.21
N MET A 226 -24.70 -20.39 -15.36
CA MET A 226 -24.28 -21.79 -15.57
C MET A 226 -22.75 -21.89 -15.49
N ASP A 227 -22.03 -21.01 -16.17
CA ASP A 227 -20.58 -20.95 -16.16
C ASP A 227 -20.04 -20.72 -14.74
N LYS A 228 -20.66 -19.79 -14.00
CA LYS A 228 -20.35 -19.56 -12.60
C LYS A 228 -20.51 -20.84 -11.76
N ASN A 229 -21.63 -21.55 -11.92
CA ASN A 229 -21.91 -22.78 -11.18
C ASN A 229 -20.91 -23.89 -11.54
N ILE A 230 -20.62 -24.08 -12.84
CA ILE A 230 -19.65 -25.08 -13.31
C ILE A 230 -18.27 -24.79 -12.72
N ALA A 231 -17.82 -23.55 -12.71
CA ALA A 231 -16.54 -23.17 -12.14
C ALA A 231 -16.45 -23.55 -10.64
N GLY A 232 -17.48 -23.24 -9.86
CA GLY A 232 -17.57 -23.60 -8.45
C GLY A 232 -17.55 -25.13 -8.23
N ILE A 233 -18.31 -25.89 -9.01
CA ILE A 233 -18.35 -27.37 -8.93
C ILE A 233 -16.98 -27.95 -9.24
N ARG A 234 -16.33 -27.51 -10.33
CA ARG A 234 -15.01 -28.01 -10.74
C ARG A 234 -13.93 -27.70 -9.71
N ALA A 235 -13.94 -26.51 -9.15
CA ALA A 235 -13.01 -26.14 -8.09
C ALA A 235 -13.21 -26.99 -6.82
N ASN A 236 -14.47 -27.22 -6.41
CA ASN A 236 -14.80 -27.99 -5.21
C ASN A 236 -14.47 -29.49 -5.32
N GLN A 237 -14.38 -30.01 -6.53
CA GLN A 237 -14.02 -31.43 -6.78
C GLN A 237 -12.52 -31.69 -6.74
N LEU A 238 -11.68 -30.68 -6.59
CA LEU A 238 -10.22 -30.83 -6.58
C LEU A 238 -9.72 -31.45 -5.27
N PRO A 239 -8.86 -32.50 -5.36
CA PRO A 239 -8.23 -33.05 -4.18
C PRO A 239 -7.36 -31.99 -3.46
N GLY A 240 -7.58 -31.82 -2.15
CA GLY A 240 -6.86 -30.88 -1.31
C GLY A 240 -7.55 -29.52 -1.17
N VAL A 241 -8.71 -29.30 -1.76
CA VAL A 241 -9.56 -28.13 -1.50
C VAL A 241 -10.35 -28.35 -0.22
N PHE A 242 -10.24 -27.40 0.71
CA PHE A 242 -11.04 -27.40 1.93
C PHE A 242 -12.36 -26.65 1.76
N SER A 243 -12.35 -25.57 0.99
CA SER A 243 -13.57 -24.83 0.64
C SER A 243 -13.38 -24.04 -0.65
N VAL A 244 -14.50 -23.68 -1.28
CA VAL A 244 -14.54 -22.81 -2.46
C VAL A 244 -15.45 -21.61 -2.19
N ASP A 245 -14.92 -20.41 -2.34
CA ASP A 245 -15.69 -19.17 -2.36
C ASP A 245 -15.80 -18.67 -3.81
N ASN A 246 -16.98 -18.82 -4.41
CA ASN A 246 -17.22 -18.46 -5.80
C ASN A 246 -17.75 -17.04 -5.94
N LYS A 247 -16.85 -16.07 -6.03
CA LYS A 247 -17.12 -14.63 -6.20
C LYS A 247 -17.19 -14.18 -7.67
N LEU A 248 -17.33 -15.12 -8.61
CA LEU A 248 -17.55 -14.78 -10.01
C LEU A 248 -18.81 -13.93 -10.18
N VAL A 249 -18.73 -12.89 -11.00
CA VAL A 249 -19.85 -12.01 -11.35
C VAL A 249 -20.37 -12.39 -12.73
N VAL A 250 -21.68 -12.49 -12.86
CA VAL A 250 -22.31 -12.71 -14.17
C VAL A 250 -22.39 -11.37 -14.90
N SER A 251 -21.91 -11.32 -16.15
CA SER A 251 -21.98 -10.10 -16.96
C SER A 251 -23.44 -9.70 -17.16
N LYS A 252 -23.74 -8.41 -17.01
CA LYS A 252 -25.05 -7.88 -17.40
C LYS A 252 -25.07 -7.80 -18.94
N SER A 253 -25.87 -8.64 -19.57
CA SER A 253 -26.22 -8.53 -20.99
C SER A 253 -26.99 -7.27 -21.29
#